data_3f6887851abba5e22a9b9d261fc00b4a
#
_entry.id   3f6887851abba5e22a9b9d261fc00b4a
#
_cell.length_a   1.000
_cell.length_b   1.000
_cell.length_c   1.000
_cell.angle_alpha   90.00
_cell.angle_beta   90.00
_cell.angle_gamma   90.00
#
_symmetry.space_group_name_H-M   'P 1'
#
loop_
_entity.id
_entity.type
_entity.pdbx_description
1 polymer ?
#
loop_
_entity_poly.entity_id
_entity_poly.type
_entity_poly.pdbx_seq_one_letter_code
_entity_poly.pdbx_strand_id
1 'polypeptide(L)'
;MWPFNKRQIEQQPELPKKQNHQARRYQTTNTDFKANTRSLTGLPNKILGSYGTGLQNVNINSVLRQSLTGLRDASRSLVLQNPYARQYVNLSAGTVAGADGITVRPSPIALDGSTDHVLADQLDKLFYQWASDANRFSTDGTISFDTFQALVERSRATDGECYVRLHNDGDELQVSIIDAARIPSTKNELLKDGAYISNGIERDKNGRVLAYHVADVHPLNYTIQTNSTQRVPASEVLHYFIPEFAGQERGFPDCIAVIKTLDDFNSYNEATIVQKKIASSAMGFITNTDSNHEELLDGENPEREFVEYFEPGSIKELAPGQQIQTLNPQAGTDKITEFYDACLTTISTGLGIPKQSLISDTSSASYSASKLADRMSREGFKTRSNLLISKVLKPIYREFIKRVMVSELSNLSFTNFENISNCTFITVKQISLDPLKDAQYEQVLQTLGVKSKSQIIRDLGQEPNTVFEELKREAEINKTEDTNEQGSSNNEIQQKPETGDDVNE
;
A
#
# COMPACT_ATOMS: atom_id res chain seq x y z
N MET A 1 -78.81 42.24 -51.90
CA MET A 1 -78.74 40.86 -51.36
C MET A 1 -77.32 40.62 -50.90
N TRP A 2 -77.07 40.61 -49.59
CA TRP A 2 -75.78 40.39 -49.02
C TRP A 2 -75.70 38.97 -48.48
N PRO A 3 -74.60 38.24 -48.68
CA PRO A 3 -74.38 36.95 -48.03
C PRO A 3 -73.63 37.11 -46.71
N PHE A 4 -74.13 36.41 -45.69
CA PHE A 4 -73.59 36.32 -44.36
C PHE A 4 -72.24 35.60 -44.35
N ASN A 5 -71.27 36.24 -43.77
CA ASN A 5 -69.94 35.69 -43.51
C ASN A 5 -70.02 34.83 -42.24
N LYS A 6 -69.73 33.52 -42.34
CA LYS A 6 -69.64 32.61 -41.23
C LYS A 6 -68.32 32.84 -40.54
N ARG A 7 -68.35 33.35 -39.28
CA ARG A 7 -67.15 33.39 -38.36
C ARG A 7 -66.63 31.99 -38.14
N GLN A 8 -65.34 31.76 -38.45
CA GLN A 8 -64.63 30.60 -38.03
C GLN A 8 -64.43 30.70 -36.50
N ILE A 9 -64.81 29.65 -35.80
CA ILE A 9 -64.54 29.45 -34.38
C ILE A 9 -63.10 29.03 -34.28
N GLU A 10 -62.25 29.90 -33.74
CA GLU A 10 -60.87 29.54 -33.34
C GLU A 10 -60.93 28.41 -32.30
N GLN A 11 -60.39 27.27 -32.67
CA GLN A 11 -60.15 26.16 -31.72
C GLN A 11 -59.01 26.56 -30.76
N GLN A 12 -59.32 26.63 -29.48
CA GLN A 12 -58.35 26.75 -28.43
C GLN A 12 -57.37 25.55 -28.47
N PRO A 13 -56.06 25.74 -28.26
CA PRO A 13 -55.14 24.62 -28.24
C PRO A 13 -55.45 23.71 -27.03
N GLU A 14 -55.64 22.43 -27.26
CA GLU A 14 -55.76 21.39 -26.23
C GLU A 14 -54.51 21.36 -25.38
N LEU A 15 -54.67 21.49 -24.06
CA LEU A 15 -53.61 21.26 -23.07
C LEU A 15 -53.12 19.82 -23.22
N PRO A 16 -51.79 19.58 -23.17
CA PRO A 16 -51.22 18.25 -23.30
C PRO A 16 -51.73 17.36 -22.16
N LYS A 17 -52.38 16.25 -22.52
CA LYS A 17 -52.81 15.22 -21.58
C LYS A 17 -51.63 14.76 -20.77
N LYS A 18 -51.69 14.86 -19.43
CA LYS A 18 -50.75 14.25 -18.50
C LYS A 18 -50.56 12.79 -18.88
N GLN A 19 -49.43 12.45 -19.45
CA GLN A 19 -49.03 11.06 -19.60
C GLN A 19 -48.88 10.48 -18.20
N ASN A 20 -49.79 9.58 -17.86
CA ASN A 20 -49.60 8.67 -16.72
C ASN A 20 -48.33 7.90 -16.97
N HIS A 21 -47.26 8.28 -16.30
CA HIS A 21 -46.08 7.44 -16.14
C HIS A 21 -46.51 6.22 -15.34
N GLN A 22 -47.07 5.22 -16.01
CA GLN A 22 -47.07 3.87 -15.47
C GLN A 22 -45.61 3.52 -15.25
N ALA A 23 -45.19 3.42 -13.97
CA ALA A 23 -43.92 2.89 -13.60
C ALA A 23 -43.75 1.56 -14.34
N ARG A 24 -42.93 1.52 -15.37
CA ARG A 24 -42.51 0.28 -16.00
C ARG A 24 -41.90 -0.57 -14.89
N ARG A 25 -42.63 -1.60 -14.47
CA ARG A 25 -42.05 -2.71 -13.73
C ARG A 25 -40.95 -3.27 -14.63
N TYR A 26 -39.73 -2.89 -14.34
CA TYR A 26 -38.54 -3.51 -14.94
C TYR A 26 -38.59 -4.97 -14.54
N GLN A 27 -38.77 -5.84 -15.50
CA GLN A 27 -38.55 -7.26 -15.32
C GLN A 27 -37.12 -7.41 -14.86
N THR A 28 -36.91 -8.03 -13.71
CA THR A 28 -35.67 -8.33 -13.06
C THR A 28 -34.87 -9.33 -13.91
N THR A 29 -34.20 -8.83 -14.94
CA THR A 29 -33.17 -9.59 -15.63
C THR A 29 -31.87 -8.78 -15.55
N ASN A 30 -30.91 -9.26 -14.79
CA ASN A 30 -29.53 -8.75 -14.70
C ASN A 30 -29.28 -7.28 -14.24
N THR A 31 -30.33 -6.49 -14.02
CA THR A 31 -30.20 -5.10 -13.58
C THR A 31 -30.00 -4.98 -12.05
N ASP A 32 -30.47 -5.97 -11.29
CA ASP A 32 -30.29 -6.00 -9.83
C ASP A 32 -28.82 -6.18 -9.44
N PHE A 33 -28.03 -6.79 -10.33
CA PHE A 33 -26.60 -6.95 -10.14
C PHE A 33 -25.85 -5.62 -10.15
N LYS A 34 -26.25 -4.65 -10.98
CA LYS A 34 -25.66 -3.30 -11.01
C LYS A 34 -25.94 -2.51 -9.72
N ALA A 35 -27.10 -2.71 -9.13
CA ALA A 35 -27.44 -2.08 -7.85
C ALA A 35 -26.64 -2.67 -6.68
N ASN A 36 -26.37 -3.98 -6.73
CA ASN A 36 -25.62 -4.69 -5.69
C ASN A 36 -24.10 -4.43 -5.76
N THR A 37 -23.54 -4.24 -6.96
CA THR A 37 -22.14 -3.85 -7.12
C THR A 37 -21.85 -2.43 -6.67
N ARG A 38 -22.84 -1.53 -6.69
CA ARG A 38 -22.71 -0.20 -6.10
C ARG A 38 -22.53 -0.25 -4.58
N SER A 39 -23.00 -1.29 -3.90
CA SER A 39 -22.75 -1.48 -2.46
C SER A 39 -21.32 -1.92 -2.15
N LEU A 40 -20.66 -2.62 -3.07
CA LEU A 40 -19.26 -3.02 -2.94
C LEU A 40 -18.30 -1.84 -3.15
N THR A 41 -18.66 -0.84 -3.94
CA THR A 41 -17.85 0.37 -4.16
C THR A 41 -17.88 1.36 -2.99
N GLY A 42 -18.47 0.98 -1.86
CA GLY A 42 -18.49 1.83 -0.66
C GLY A 42 -19.39 3.07 -0.78
N LEU A 43 -20.17 3.20 -1.85
CA LEU A 43 -21.15 4.28 -2.00
C LEU A 43 -22.49 3.83 -1.43
N PRO A 44 -22.82 4.18 -0.18
CA PRO A 44 -24.09 3.77 0.41
C PRO A 44 -25.19 4.68 -0.09
N ASN A 45 -26.12 4.12 -0.78
CA ASN A 45 -27.40 4.81 -1.03
C ASN A 45 -28.35 4.69 0.16
N LYS A 46 -27.97 4.06 1.28
CA LYS A 46 -28.85 3.88 2.43
C LYS A 46 -28.07 3.96 3.75
N ILE A 47 -28.32 4.99 4.51
CA ILE A 47 -27.80 5.19 5.88
C ILE A 47 -28.32 4.09 6.84
N LEU A 48 -29.45 3.46 6.57
CA LEU A 48 -30.11 2.42 7.35
C LEU A 48 -30.51 1.21 6.48
N GLY A 49 -29.76 0.91 5.44
CA GLY A 49 -30.01 -0.25 4.60
C GLY A 49 -29.35 -1.49 5.18
N SER A 50 -30.12 -2.56 5.36
CA SER A 50 -29.62 -3.90 5.53
C SER A 50 -28.45 -4.13 4.56
N TYR A 51 -27.32 -4.63 5.04
CA TYR A 51 -26.29 -5.22 4.19
C TYR A 51 -26.93 -6.44 3.53
N GLY A 52 -27.68 -6.17 2.46
CA GLY A 52 -28.40 -7.20 1.76
C GLY A 52 -27.41 -8.21 1.21
N THR A 53 -27.72 -9.43 1.41
CA THR A 53 -27.15 -10.64 0.83
C THR A 53 -27.14 -10.64 -0.71
N GLY A 54 -26.90 -9.48 -1.33
CA GLY A 54 -27.04 -9.27 -2.78
C GLY A 54 -25.98 -9.93 -3.65
N LEU A 55 -24.98 -10.62 -3.06
CA LEU A 55 -23.94 -11.36 -3.78
C LEU A 55 -24.26 -12.86 -3.91
N GLN A 56 -25.52 -13.25 -3.92
CA GLN A 56 -25.90 -14.65 -4.10
C GLN A 56 -25.45 -15.15 -5.48
N ASN A 57 -24.62 -16.21 -5.49
CA ASN A 57 -24.14 -16.90 -6.70
C ASN A 57 -23.33 -16.04 -7.69
N VAL A 58 -22.63 -15.01 -7.21
CA VAL A 58 -21.83 -14.15 -8.08
C VAL A 58 -20.39 -14.62 -8.12
N ASN A 59 -19.86 -14.83 -9.31
CA ASN A 59 -18.44 -15.08 -9.51
C ASN A 59 -17.64 -13.83 -9.16
N ILE A 60 -16.58 -14.00 -8.35
CA ILE A 60 -15.72 -12.90 -7.89
C ILE A 60 -15.13 -12.06 -9.05
N ASN A 61 -14.82 -12.70 -10.18
CA ASN A 61 -14.29 -12.02 -11.36
C ASN A 61 -15.34 -11.10 -12.04
N SER A 62 -16.64 -11.40 -11.89
CA SER A 62 -17.72 -10.52 -12.35
C SER A 62 -17.83 -9.27 -11.47
N VAL A 63 -17.60 -9.41 -10.17
CA VAL A 63 -17.53 -8.28 -9.21
C VAL A 63 -16.34 -7.39 -9.55
N LEU A 64 -15.15 -7.98 -9.75
CA LEU A 64 -13.95 -7.29 -10.15
C LEU A 64 -14.13 -6.51 -11.44
N ARG A 65 -14.73 -7.12 -12.48
CA ARG A 65 -15.02 -6.46 -13.75
C ARG A 65 -15.77 -5.13 -13.59
N GLN A 66 -16.71 -5.09 -12.67
CA GLN A 66 -17.62 -3.94 -12.53
C GLN A 66 -17.09 -2.91 -11.53
N SER A 67 -16.34 -3.33 -10.51
CA SER A 67 -16.01 -2.52 -9.35
C SER A 67 -14.55 -2.10 -9.30
N LEU A 68 -13.64 -2.85 -9.92
CA LEU A 68 -12.19 -2.71 -9.72
C LEU A 68 -11.68 -1.29 -10.01
N THR A 69 -12.15 -0.67 -11.09
CA THR A 69 -11.75 0.71 -11.43
C THR A 69 -12.15 1.69 -10.33
N GLY A 70 -13.42 1.67 -9.91
CA GLY A 70 -13.90 2.56 -8.86
C GLY A 70 -13.25 2.31 -7.49
N LEU A 71 -12.98 1.04 -7.16
CA LEU A 71 -12.27 0.67 -5.92
C LEU A 71 -10.83 1.18 -5.92
N ARG A 72 -10.14 1.07 -7.06
CA ARG A 72 -8.78 1.58 -7.23
C ARG A 72 -8.75 3.11 -7.11
N ASP A 73 -9.66 3.80 -7.79
CA ASP A 73 -9.73 5.27 -7.75
C ASP A 73 -9.99 5.76 -6.32
N ALA A 74 -10.92 5.12 -5.60
CA ALA A 74 -11.20 5.42 -4.21
C ALA A 74 -9.99 5.15 -3.30
N SER A 75 -9.32 4.01 -3.48
CA SER A 75 -8.12 3.65 -2.71
C SER A 75 -6.98 4.64 -2.96
N ARG A 76 -6.70 5.02 -4.21
CA ARG A 76 -5.70 6.03 -4.58
C ARG A 76 -6.00 7.38 -3.93
N SER A 77 -7.26 7.82 -4.00
CA SER A 77 -7.70 9.06 -3.35
C SER A 77 -7.48 9.02 -1.84
N LEU A 78 -7.83 7.92 -1.18
CA LEU A 78 -7.60 7.73 0.24
C LEU A 78 -6.11 7.76 0.60
N VAL A 79 -5.26 7.04 -0.14
CA VAL A 79 -3.80 7.04 0.12
C VAL A 79 -3.18 8.42 -0.04
N LEU A 80 -3.71 9.26 -0.93
CA LEU A 80 -3.25 10.63 -1.12
C LEU A 80 -3.72 11.58 -0.02
N GLN A 81 -4.96 11.45 0.45
CA GLN A 81 -5.62 12.44 1.30
C GLN A 81 -5.77 12.01 2.76
N ASN A 82 -5.86 10.70 3.04
CA ASN A 82 -6.09 10.20 4.38
C ASN A 82 -4.77 9.74 5.04
N PRO A 83 -4.40 10.25 6.21
CA PRO A 83 -3.13 9.91 6.88
C PRO A 83 -3.06 8.44 7.28
N TYR A 84 -4.16 7.81 7.67
CA TYR A 84 -4.17 6.41 8.11
C TYR A 84 -3.99 5.45 6.94
N ALA A 85 -4.66 5.69 5.81
CA ALA A 85 -4.47 4.90 4.59
C ALA A 85 -3.03 5.03 4.08
N ARG A 86 -2.47 6.24 4.09
CA ARG A 86 -1.07 6.48 3.70
C ARG A 86 -0.09 5.76 4.63
N GLN A 87 -0.32 5.85 5.94
CA GLN A 87 0.51 5.17 6.94
C GLN A 87 0.50 3.66 6.75
N TYR A 88 -0.68 3.08 6.49
CA TYR A 88 -0.80 1.65 6.20
C TYR A 88 0.03 1.22 4.99
N VAL A 89 -0.05 1.95 3.88
CA VAL A 89 0.72 1.63 2.66
C VAL A 89 2.23 1.76 2.90
N ASN A 90 2.66 2.78 3.66
CA ASN A 90 4.06 2.95 4.06
C ASN A 90 4.52 1.77 4.94
N LEU A 91 3.71 1.38 5.91
CA LEU A 91 3.99 0.25 6.80
C LEU A 91 4.07 -1.07 6.02
N SER A 92 3.15 -1.30 5.07
CA SER A 92 3.18 -2.49 4.21
C SER A 92 4.48 -2.56 3.41
N ALA A 93 4.85 -1.49 2.72
CA ALA A 93 6.09 -1.43 1.94
C ALA A 93 7.33 -1.64 2.83
N GLY A 94 7.41 -0.95 3.97
CA GLY A 94 8.54 -1.06 4.89
C GLY A 94 8.65 -2.42 5.59
N THR A 95 7.53 -3.13 5.79
CA THR A 95 7.54 -4.44 6.45
C THR A 95 7.76 -5.59 5.46
N VAL A 96 7.22 -5.49 4.24
CA VAL A 96 7.31 -6.52 3.21
C VAL A 96 8.63 -6.48 2.47
N ALA A 97 9.02 -5.31 1.97
CA ALA A 97 10.24 -5.11 1.20
C ALA A 97 11.41 -4.63 2.07
N GLY A 98 11.15 -3.80 3.09
CA GLY A 98 12.19 -3.17 3.90
C GLY A 98 12.70 -1.85 3.32
N ALA A 99 13.58 -1.19 4.06
CA ALA A 99 14.25 0.03 3.61
C ALA A 99 15.30 -0.28 2.54
N ASP A 100 16.03 -1.37 2.73
CA ASP A 100 17.16 -1.79 1.87
C ASP A 100 16.75 -2.89 0.85
N GLY A 101 15.47 -3.25 0.83
CA GLY A 101 14.96 -4.34 -0.01
C GLY A 101 15.27 -5.73 0.53
N ILE A 102 14.63 -6.74 -0.07
CA ILE A 102 14.93 -8.16 0.15
C ILE A 102 16.19 -8.48 -0.63
N THR A 103 17.22 -8.97 0.07
CA THR A 103 18.51 -9.31 -0.54
C THR A 103 18.42 -10.64 -1.26
N VAL A 104 18.94 -10.69 -2.49
CA VAL A 104 19.08 -11.91 -3.29
C VAL A 104 20.49 -12.44 -3.08
N ARG A 105 20.60 -13.72 -2.70
CA ARG A 105 21.89 -14.39 -2.55
C ARG A 105 21.95 -15.58 -3.49
N PRO A 106 22.78 -15.52 -4.53
CA PRO A 106 23.05 -16.65 -5.39
C PRO A 106 23.54 -17.86 -4.59
N SER A 107 23.00 -19.02 -4.88
CA SER A 107 23.43 -20.28 -4.26
C SER A 107 23.43 -21.39 -5.32
N PRO A 108 24.25 -21.26 -6.37
CA PRO A 108 24.34 -22.25 -7.43
C PRO A 108 24.79 -23.59 -6.87
N ILE A 109 24.21 -24.68 -7.40
CA ILE A 109 24.46 -26.04 -6.95
C ILE A 109 25.44 -26.68 -7.93
N ALA A 110 26.58 -27.13 -7.43
CA ALA A 110 27.58 -27.88 -8.19
C ALA A 110 27.09 -29.31 -8.52
N LEU A 111 27.76 -30.00 -9.39
CA LEU A 111 27.39 -31.36 -9.81
C LEU A 111 27.41 -32.40 -8.68
N ASP A 112 28.15 -32.14 -7.61
CA ASP A 112 28.24 -32.99 -6.43
C ASP A 112 27.12 -32.68 -5.39
N GLY A 113 26.24 -31.70 -5.69
CA GLY A 113 25.15 -31.27 -4.81
C GLY A 113 25.55 -30.23 -3.77
N SER A 114 26.82 -29.82 -3.70
CA SER A 114 27.30 -28.73 -2.83
C SER A 114 27.01 -27.36 -3.45
N THR A 115 27.11 -26.29 -2.65
CA THR A 115 27.03 -24.91 -3.17
C THR A 115 28.37 -24.54 -3.79
N ASP A 116 28.36 -24.06 -5.04
CA ASP A 116 29.55 -23.50 -5.69
C ASP A 116 29.74 -22.04 -5.23
N HIS A 117 30.59 -21.87 -4.22
CA HIS A 117 30.84 -20.53 -3.62
C HIS A 117 31.55 -19.58 -4.59
N VAL A 118 32.44 -20.08 -5.48
CA VAL A 118 33.17 -19.24 -6.43
C VAL A 118 32.20 -18.65 -7.46
N LEU A 119 31.33 -19.48 -7.99
CA LEU A 119 30.28 -19.04 -8.93
C LEU A 119 29.24 -18.15 -8.20
N ALA A 120 28.90 -18.46 -6.94
CA ALA A 120 28.00 -17.64 -6.15
C ALA A 120 28.49 -16.21 -5.99
N ASP A 121 29.77 -16.02 -5.65
CA ASP A 121 30.42 -14.70 -5.50
C ASP A 121 30.46 -13.93 -6.83
N GLN A 122 30.70 -14.62 -7.94
CA GLN A 122 30.66 -14.00 -9.27
C GLN A 122 29.27 -13.53 -9.64
N LEU A 123 28.26 -14.37 -9.45
CA LEU A 123 26.87 -14.04 -9.72
C LEU A 123 26.35 -12.92 -8.81
N ASP A 124 26.77 -12.89 -7.55
CA ASP A 124 26.41 -11.84 -6.60
C ASP A 124 26.94 -10.48 -7.07
N LYS A 125 28.20 -10.39 -7.45
CA LYS A 125 28.81 -9.16 -7.99
C LYS A 125 28.12 -8.68 -9.25
N LEU A 126 27.87 -9.58 -10.21
CA LEU A 126 27.21 -9.23 -11.46
C LEU A 126 25.76 -8.78 -11.22
N PHE A 127 25.04 -9.47 -10.34
CA PHE A 127 23.66 -9.12 -10.01
C PHE A 127 23.58 -7.72 -9.38
N TYR A 128 24.39 -7.43 -8.36
CA TYR A 128 24.31 -6.13 -7.69
C TYR A 128 24.91 -4.98 -8.49
N GLN A 129 25.87 -5.23 -9.40
CA GLN A 129 26.31 -4.22 -10.37
C GLN A 129 25.18 -3.80 -11.33
N TRP A 130 24.32 -4.74 -11.73
CA TRP A 130 23.15 -4.47 -12.56
C TRP A 130 21.99 -3.89 -11.72
N ALA A 131 21.70 -4.47 -10.57
CA ALA A 131 20.54 -4.20 -9.75
C ALA A 131 20.59 -2.82 -9.05
N SER A 132 21.77 -2.35 -8.67
CA SER A 132 21.95 -1.06 -7.98
C SER A 132 22.03 0.13 -8.94
N ASP A 133 22.32 -0.09 -10.21
CA ASP A 133 22.33 0.97 -11.23
C ASP A 133 20.92 1.15 -11.84
N ALA A 134 20.27 2.25 -11.51
CA ALA A 134 18.94 2.56 -12.01
C ALA A 134 18.86 2.58 -13.55
N ASN A 135 19.91 3.05 -14.25
CA ASN A 135 19.94 3.10 -15.72
C ASN A 135 20.02 1.71 -16.35
N ARG A 136 20.63 0.77 -15.67
CA ARG A 136 20.72 -0.62 -16.15
C ARG A 136 19.49 -1.44 -15.78
N PHE A 137 18.95 -1.20 -14.55
CA PHE A 137 17.83 -1.96 -14.01
C PHE A 137 16.50 -1.55 -14.62
N SER A 138 16.17 -0.25 -14.63
CA SER A 138 14.86 0.22 -15.08
C SER A 138 14.90 0.88 -16.46
N THR A 139 13.81 0.74 -17.22
CA THR A 139 13.71 1.33 -18.58
C THR A 139 13.74 2.83 -18.60
N ASP A 140 13.34 3.48 -17.52
CA ASP A 140 13.29 4.95 -17.36
C ASP A 140 14.52 5.49 -16.61
N GLY A 141 15.40 4.62 -16.13
CA GLY A 141 16.61 5.00 -15.39
C GLY A 141 16.36 5.65 -14.04
N THR A 142 15.16 5.51 -13.46
CA THR A 142 14.79 6.25 -12.25
C THR A 142 14.85 5.43 -10.97
N ILE A 143 14.71 4.10 -11.05
CA ILE A 143 14.58 3.21 -9.89
C ILE A 143 15.61 2.10 -9.92
N SER A 144 16.29 1.86 -8.78
CA SER A 144 17.11 0.69 -8.51
C SER A 144 16.27 -0.49 -8.01
N PHE A 145 16.85 -1.67 -7.96
CA PHE A 145 16.18 -2.89 -7.49
C PHE A 145 15.60 -2.76 -6.07
N ASP A 146 16.29 -2.06 -5.15
CA ASP A 146 15.83 -1.87 -3.78
C ASP A 146 14.58 -0.97 -3.73
N THR A 147 14.64 0.18 -4.37
CA THR A 147 13.50 1.12 -4.49
C THR A 147 12.32 0.50 -5.24
N PHE A 148 12.61 -0.31 -6.28
CA PHE A 148 11.62 -1.04 -7.04
C PHE A 148 10.76 -1.96 -6.17
N GLN A 149 11.35 -2.70 -5.25
CA GLN A 149 10.63 -3.64 -4.39
C GLN A 149 9.59 -2.93 -3.50
N ALA A 150 10.00 -1.83 -2.89
CA ALA A 150 9.11 -1.00 -2.09
C ALA A 150 7.96 -0.41 -2.93
N LEU A 151 8.26 0.04 -4.15
CA LEU A 151 7.26 0.60 -5.08
C LEU A 151 6.27 -0.46 -5.57
N VAL A 152 6.73 -1.68 -5.84
CA VAL A 152 5.87 -2.82 -6.21
C VAL A 152 4.87 -3.14 -5.10
N GLU A 153 5.32 -3.19 -3.85
CA GLU A 153 4.42 -3.46 -2.73
C GLU A 153 3.47 -2.28 -2.46
N ARG A 154 3.94 -1.02 -2.58
CA ARG A 154 3.06 0.17 -2.50
C ARG A 154 1.95 0.13 -3.55
N SER A 155 2.32 -0.19 -4.79
CA SER A 155 1.36 -0.31 -5.89
C SER A 155 0.35 -1.43 -5.63
N ARG A 156 0.81 -2.59 -5.17
CA ARG A 156 -0.06 -3.70 -4.80
C ARG A 156 -1.00 -3.32 -3.65
N ALA A 157 -0.51 -2.71 -2.58
CA ALA A 157 -1.34 -2.33 -1.43
C ALA A 157 -2.40 -1.28 -1.80
N THR A 158 -2.04 -0.33 -2.67
CA THR A 158 -2.92 0.76 -3.11
C THR A 158 -3.94 0.29 -4.15
N ASP A 159 -3.49 -0.43 -5.17
CA ASP A 159 -4.30 -0.80 -6.35
C ASP A 159 -4.88 -2.21 -6.26
N GLY A 160 -4.39 -3.03 -5.30
CA GLY A 160 -4.71 -4.44 -5.14
C GLY A 160 -3.77 -5.36 -5.88
N GLU A 161 -3.06 -4.85 -6.88
CA GLU A 161 -2.17 -5.61 -7.76
C GLU A 161 -1.07 -4.73 -8.34
N CYS A 162 0.00 -5.37 -8.78
CA CYS A 162 1.09 -4.71 -9.49
C CYS A 162 1.53 -5.57 -10.67
N TYR A 163 1.85 -4.94 -11.79
CA TYR A 163 2.38 -5.59 -12.98
C TYR A 163 3.79 -5.10 -13.25
N VAL A 164 4.68 -6.06 -13.43
CA VAL A 164 6.09 -5.80 -13.75
C VAL A 164 6.37 -6.37 -15.12
N ARG A 165 6.85 -5.54 -16.04
CA ARG A 165 7.27 -5.99 -17.37
C ARG A 165 8.77 -6.18 -17.43
N LEU A 166 9.18 -7.30 -18.00
CA LEU A 166 10.56 -7.66 -18.31
C LEU A 166 10.83 -7.30 -19.77
N HIS A 167 11.78 -6.43 -19.99
CA HIS A 167 12.19 -6.02 -21.34
C HIS A 167 13.46 -6.79 -21.73
N ASN A 168 13.29 -7.66 -22.71
CA ASN A 168 14.33 -8.58 -23.17
C ASN A 168 14.87 -8.21 -24.56
N ASP A 169 14.54 -7.04 -25.07
CA ASP A 169 14.85 -6.63 -26.45
C ASP A 169 16.28 -6.07 -26.61
N GLY A 170 16.92 -5.68 -25.49
CA GLY A 170 18.30 -5.14 -25.45
C GLY A 170 19.35 -6.16 -25.06
N ASP A 171 20.59 -5.69 -24.90
CA ASP A 171 21.72 -6.52 -24.46
C ASP A 171 21.57 -6.93 -22.98
N GLU A 172 20.96 -6.07 -22.17
CA GLU A 172 20.69 -6.32 -20.75
C GLU A 172 19.17 -6.43 -20.47
N LEU A 173 18.84 -7.12 -19.38
CA LEU A 173 17.49 -7.14 -18.86
C LEU A 173 17.15 -5.78 -18.27
N GLN A 174 16.03 -5.20 -18.69
CA GLN A 174 15.44 -4.03 -18.04
C GLN A 174 14.04 -4.33 -17.52
N VAL A 175 13.64 -3.62 -16.47
CA VAL A 175 12.37 -3.81 -15.78
C VAL A 175 11.56 -2.53 -15.78
N SER A 176 10.26 -2.64 -15.97
CA SER A 176 9.34 -1.50 -15.77
C SER A 176 8.10 -1.92 -14.99
N ILE A 177 7.53 -0.98 -14.22
CA ILE A 177 6.25 -1.19 -13.53
C ILE A 177 5.14 -0.64 -14.43
N ILE A 178 4.15 -1.48 -14.71
CA ILE A 178 2.95 -1.08 -15.46
C ILE A 178 1.88 -0.67 -14.45
N ASP A 179 1.36 0.56 -14.57
CA ASP A 179 0.20 0.99 -13.79
C ASP A 179 -0.97 0.02 -13.99
N ALA A 180 -1.51 -0.50 -12.90
CA ALA A 180 -2.61 -1.46 -12.92
C ALA A 180 -3.87 -0.94 -13.64
N ALA A 181 -4.06 0.37 -13.71
CA ALA A 181 -5.14 1.00 -14.48
C ALA A 181 -5.00 0.82 -15.99
N ARG A 182 -3.78 0.57 -16.49
CA ARG A 182 -3.53 0.32 -17.91
C ARG A 182 -3.99 -1.06 -18.38
N ILE A 183 -4.37 -1.96 -17.46
CA ILE A 183 -4.97 -3.24 -17.82
C ILE A 183 -6.48 -3.14 -17.58
N PRO A 184 -7.28 -2.86 -18.65
CA PRO A 184 -8.70 -2.52 -18.50
C PRO A 184 -9.52 -3.75 -18.11
N SER A 185 -10.16 -3.70 -16.93
CA SER A 185 -11.07 -4.75 -16.47
C SER A 185 -12.33 -4.88 -17.35
N THR A 186 -12.60 -3.87 -18.15
CA THR A 186 -13.73 -3.85 -19.10
C THR A 186 -13.46 -4.64 -20.38
N LYS A 187 -12.20 -4.95 -20.70
CA LYS A 187 -11.86 -5.74 -21.90
C LYS A 187 -12.14 -7.22 -21.65
N ASN A 188 -13.20 -7.71 -22.27
CA ASN A 188 -13.68 -9.09 -22.15
C ASN A 188 -14.16 -9.56 -23.51
N GLU A 189 -13.60 -10.67 -24.00
CA GLU A 189 -13.87 -11.17 -25.33
C GLU A 189 -13.67 -12.71 -25.39
N LEU A 190 -14.48 -13.39 -26.16
CA LEU A 190 -14.26 -14.79 -26.49
C LEU A 190 -13.41 -14.86 -27.75
N LEU A 191 -12.30 -15.57 -27.65
CA LEU A 191 -11.38 -15.77 -28.77
C LEU A 191 -11.63 -17.12 -29.46
N LYS A 192 -10.92 -17.36 -30.56
CA LYS A 192 -10.95 -18.63 -31.26
C LYS A 192 -10.38 -19.76 -30.36
N ASP A 193 -10.73 -21.00 -30.67
CA ASP A 193 -10.21 -22.21 -30.01
C ASP A 193 -10.49 -22.31 -28.50
N GLY A 194 -11.51 -21.60 -28.00
CA GLY A 194 -11.92 -21.62 -26.60
C GLY A 194 -11.02 -20.78 -25.67
N ALA A 195 -10.08 -20.02 -26.21
CA ALA A 195 -9.38 -18.97 -25.47
C ALA A 195 -10.30 -17.78 -25.20
N TYR A 196 -10.01 -17.00 -24.19
CA TYR A 196 -10.83 -15.84 -23.83
C TYR A 196 -10.01 -14.75 -23.15
N ILE A 197 -10.50 -13.53 -23.27
CA ILE A 197 -9.99 -12.40 -22.51
C ILE A 197 -10.99 -12.13 -21.37
N SER A 198 -10.50 -12.12 -20.14
CA SER A 198 -11.27 -11.77 -18.94
C SER A 198 -10.53 -10.70 -18.16
N ASN A 199 -11.21 -9.60 -17.85
CA ASN A 199 -10.63 -8.49 -17.09
C ASN A 199 -9.29 -7.98 -17.65
N GLY A 200 -9.14 -7.97 -18.99
CA GLY A 200 -7.92 -7.53 -19.68
C GLY A 200 -6.79 -8.57 -19.73
N ILE A 201 -7.01 -9.77 -19.22
CA ILE A 201 -6.07 -10.89 -19.20
C ILE A 201 -6.54 -11.97 -20.18
N GLU A 202 -5.69 -12.33 -21.15
CA GLU A 202 -5.94 -13.38 -22.11
C GLU A 202 -5.56 -14.74 -21.53
N ARG A 203 -6.49 -15.71 -21.66
CA ARG A 203 -6.35 -17.06 -21.11
C ARG A 203 -6.67 -18.13 -22.14
N ASP A 204 -6.04 -19.28 -21.99
CA ASP A 204 -6.41 -20.47 -22.78
C ASP A 204 -7.72 -21.10 -22.24
N LYS A 205 -8.19 -22.14 -22.91
CA LYS A 205 -9.36 -22.92 -22.49
C LYS A 205 -9.27 -23.55 -21.10
N ASN A 206 -8.04 -23.71 -20.57
CA ASN A 206 -7.78 -24.27 -19.25
C ASN A 206 -7.61 -23.17 -18.17
N GLY A 207 -7.71 -21.90 -18.54
CA GLY A 207 -7.54 -20.76 -17.63
C GLY A 207 -6.09 -20.32 -17.43
N ARG A 208 -5.11 -20.90 -18.16
CA ARG A 208 -3.72 -20.46 -18.11
C ARG A 208 -3.56 -19.11 -18.81
N VAL A 209 -2.84 -18.20 -18.19
CA VAL A 209 -2.58 -16.86 -18.74
C VAL A 209 -1.65 -16.96 -19.95
N LEU A 210 -2.05 -16.37 -21.07
CA LEU A 210 -1.29 -16.31 -22.33
C LEU A 210 -0.69 -14.92 -22.57
N ALA A 211 -1.46 -13.86 -22.26
CA ALA A 211 -1.03 -12.49 -22.48
C ALA A 211 -1.83 -11.49 -21.61
N TYR A 212 -1.30 -10.29 -21.51
CA TYR A 212 -1.94 -9.14 -20.91
C TYR A 212 -2.21 -8.05 -21.95
N HIS A 213 -3.38 -7.42 -21.88
CA HIS A 213 -3.73 -6.32 -22.77
C HIS A 213 -3.46 -5.00 -22.05
N VAL A 214 -2.38 -4.33 -22.42
CA VAL A 214 -1.90 -3.09 -21.81
C VAL A 214 -2.37 -1.90 -22.63
N ALA A 215 -3.17 -1.01 -22.06
CA ALA A 215 -3.65 0.19 -22.70
C ALA A 215 -2.53 1.22 -22.89
N ASP A 216 -2.57 1.93 -24.01
CA ASP A 216 -1.65 3.02 -24.27
C ASP A 216 -1.98 4.24 -23.41
N VAL A 217 -0.97 5.05 -23.13
CA VAL A 217 -1.11 6.31 -22.39
C VAL A 217 -0.77 7.45 -23.33
N HIS A 218 -1.64 8.44 -23.39
CA HIS A 218 -1.36 9.62 -24.20
C HIS A 218 -0.22 10.45 -23.56
N PRO A 219 0.85 10.77 -24.29
CA PRO A 219 2.07 11.31 -23.70
C PRO A 219 1.94 12.71 -23.10
N LEU A 220 0.97 13.51 -23.56
CA LEU A 220 0.82 14.89 -23.11
C LEU A 220 -0.20 15.07 -21.97
N ASN A 221 -1.30 14.33 -21.99
CA ASN A 221 -2.37 14.47 -20.98
C ASN A 221 -2.50 13.26 -20.06
N TYR A 222 -1.64 12.24 -20.22
CA TYR A 222 -1.58 11.03 -19.42
C TYR A 222 -2.90 10.24 -19.35
N THR A 223 -3.83 10.47 -20.30
CA THR A 223 -5.07 9.68 -20.37
C THR A 223 -4.80 8.28 -20.87
N ILE A 224 -5.37 7.30 -20.16
CA ILE A 224 -5.29 5.88 -20.53
C ILE A 224 -6.29 5.62 -21.66
N GLN A 225 -5.80 5.14 -22.80
CA GLN A 225 -6.58 4.86 -24.00
C GLN A 225 -7.06 3.40 -23.97
N THR A 226 -8.13 3.11 -23.28
CA THR A 226 -8.66 1.75 -23.09
C THR A 226 -9.06 1.06 -24.40
N ASN A 227 -9.31 1.81 -25.48
CA ASN A 227 -9.64 1.27 -26.79
C ASN A 227 -8.40 0.86 -27.60
N SER A 228 -7.21 1.37 -27.25
CA SER A 228 -5.93 0.98 -27.83
C SER A 228 -5.14 0.19 -26.82
N THR A 229 -5.02 -1.12 -27.04
CA THR A 229 -4.27 -2.00 -26.13
C THR A 229 -3.24 -2.81 -26.88
N GLN A 230 -2.02 -2.81 -26.37
CA GLN A 230 -0.97 -3.69 -26.82
C GLN A 230 -1.10 -5.05 -26.14
N ARG A 231 -1.01 -6.13 -26.92
CA ARG A 231 -0.94 -7.50 -26.39
C ARG A 231 0.50 -7.82 -25.99
N VAL A 232 0.74 -8.01 -24.68
CA VAL A 232 2.06 -8.36 -24.13
C VAL A 232 2.01 -9.82 -23.65
N PRO A 233 2.96 -10.67 -24.10
CA PRO A 233 3.00 -12.08 -23.71
C PRO A 233 3.13 -12.25 -22.19
N ALA A 234 2.53 -13.31 -21.64
CA ALA A 234 2.61 -13.61 -20.21
C ALA A 234 4.06 -13.91 -19.73
N SER A 235 4.96 -14.30 -20.64
CA SER A 235 6.39 -14.50 -20.32
C SER A 235 7.13 -13.21 -20.00
N GLU A 236 6.60 -12.06 -20.44
CA GLU A 236 7.19 -10.74 -20.22
C GLU A 236 6.55 -9.98 -19.05
N VAL A 237 5.48 -10.51 -18.46
CA VAL A 237 4.73 -9.80 -17.41
C VAL A 237 4.62 -10.64 -16.16
N LEU A 238 5.09 -10.08 -15.05
CA LEU A 238 4.92 -10.65 -13.71
C LEU A 238 3.72 -9.97 -13.06
N HIS A 239 2.70 -10.75 -12.73
CA HIS A 239 1.49 -10.27 -12.08
C HIS A 239 1.52 -10.60 -10.60
N TYR A 240 1.61 -9.57 -9.76
CA TYR A 240 1.69 -9.65 -8.31
C TYR A 240 0.40 -9.14 -7.67
N PHE A 241 -0.35 -10.02 -7.03
CA PHE A 241 -1.53 -9.71 -6.21
C PHE A 241 -1.74 -10.82 -5.18
N ILE A 242 -2.54 -10.54 -4.15
CA ILE A 242 -2.90 -11.52 -3.12
C ILE A 242 -4.25 -12.14 -3.50
N PRO A 243 -4.32 -13.44 -3.81
CA PRO A 243 -5.58 -14.12 -4.06
C PRO A 243 -6.31 -14.39 -2.73
N GLU A 244 -7.51 -13.83 -2.57
CA GLU A 244 -8.38 -14.04 -1.42
C GLU A 244 -9.47 -15.06 -1.70
N PHE A 245 -9.81 -15.26 -2.99
CA PHE A 245 -10.85 -16.18 -3.43
C PHE A 245 -10.31 -17.16 -4.47
N ALA A 246 -10.84 -18.38 -4.43
CA ALA A 246 -10.51 -19.39 -5.44
C ALA A 246 -10.92 -18.90 -6.86
N GLY A 247 -10.01 -19.00 -7.82
CA GLY A 247 -10.23 -18.56 -9.19
C GLY A 247 -10.21 -17.05 -9.41
N GLN A 248 -9.80 -16.26 -8.42
CA GLN A 248 -9.66 -14.82 -8.56
C GLN A 248 -8.57 -14.46 -9.57
N GLU A 249 -8.89 -13.54 -10.49
CA GLU A 249 -8.01 -13.16 -11.61
C GLU A 249 -7.25 -11.86 -11.37
N ARG A 250 -7.78 -10.96 -10.56
CA ARG A 250 -7.24 -9.62 -10.27
C ARG A 250 -7.23 -9.38 -8.75
N GLY A 251 -6.38 -8.49 -8.27
CA GLY A 251 -6.30 -8.13 -6.86
C GLY A 251 -7.32 -7.08 -6.42
N PHE A 252 -7.62 -7.05 -5.12
CA PHE A 252 -8.37 -5.98 -4.47
C PHE A 252 -7.42 -5.04 -3.72
N PRO A 253 -7.68 -3.72 -3.71
CA PRO A 253 -6.97 -2.79 -2.82
C PRO A 253 -7.10 -3.21 -1.36
N ASP A 254 -6.01 -3.13 -0.59
CA ASP A 254 -6.03 -3.54 0.83
C ASP A 254 -7.02 -2.74 1.67
N CYS A 255 -7.29 -1.48 1.27
CA CYS A 255 -8.25 -0.62 1.96
C CYS A 255 -9.72 -0.97 1.71
N ILE A 256 -10.05 -1.98 0.87
CA ILE A 256 -11.43 -2.28 0.46
C ILE A 256 -12.40 -2.41 1.64
N ALA A 257 -11.98 -3.06 2.72
CA ALA A 257 -12.81 -3.29 3.90
C ALA A 257 -13.08 -2.02 4.72
N VAL A 258 -12.26 -0.98 4.55
CA VAL A 258 -12.27 0.22 5.38
C VAL A 258 -12.52 1.52 4.62
N ILE A 259 -12.66 1.48 3.29
CA ILE A 259 -12.91 2.66 2.44
C ILE A 259 -14.03 3.52 3.02
N LYS A 260 -15.17 2.90 3.29
CA LYS A 260 -16.33 3.63 3.83
C LYS A 260 -16.07 4.18 5.24
N THR A 261 -15.48 3.37 6.12
CA THR A 261 -15.21 3.79 7.50
C THR A 261 -14.22 4.96 7.54
N LEU A 262 -13.22 4.96 6.65
CA LEU A 262 -12.26 6.06 6.51
C LEU A 262 -12.91 7.34 5.98
N ASP A 263 -13.83 7.22 5.01
CA ASP A 263 -14.57 8.34 4.45
C ASP A 263 -15.54 8.96 5.48
N ASP A 264 -16.33 8.13 6.16
CA ASP A 264 -17.23 8.55 7.25
C ASP A 264 -16.42 9.20 8.39
N PHE A 265 -15.26 8.66 8.73
CA PHE A 265 -14.38 9.20 9.76
C PHE A 265 -13.76 10.55 9.38
N ASN A 266 -13.35 10.72 8.12
CA ASN A 266 -12.90 12.03 7.61
C ASN A 266 -14.01 13.07 7.68
N SER A 267 -15.20 12.73 7.20
CA SER A 267 -16.37 13.62 7.23
C SER A 267 -16.73 14.03 8.66
N TYR A 268 -16.64 13.10 9.60
CA TYR A 268 -16.86 13.39 11.02
C TYR A 268 -15.79 14.32 11.58
N ASN A 269 -14.51 14.11 11.22
CA ASN A 269 -13.42 14.99 11.64
C ASN A 269 -13.61 16.42 11.13
N GLU A 270 -13.98 16.59 9.86
CA GLU A 270 -14.26 17.89 9.26
C GLU A 270 -15.43 18.59 9.99
N ALA A 271 -16.54 17.88 10.20
CA ALA A 271 -17.69 18.41 10.94
C ALA A 271 -17.31 18.83 12.36
N THR A 272 -16.50 18.03 13.06
CA THR A 272 -16.01 18.33 14.40
C THR A 272 -15.12 19.56 14.44
N ILE A 273 -14.22 19.71 13.47
CA ILE A 273 -13.34 20.89 13.34
C ILE A 273 -14.19 22.14 13.08
N VAL A 274 -15.17 22.08 12.19
CA VAL A 274 -16.10 23.18 11.90
C VAL A 274 -16.89 23.55 13.15
N GLN A 275 -17.43 22.57 13.86
CA GLN A 275 -18.15 22.79 15.13
C GLN A 275 -17.27 23.49 16.17
N LYS A 276 -16.01 23.07 16.34
CA LYS A 276 -15.07 23.70 17.26
C LYS A 276 -14.70 25.12 16.82
N LYS A 277 -14.55 25.38 15.52
CA LYS A 277 -14.32 26.73 14.98
C LYS A 277 -15.51 27.65 15.26
N ILE A 278 -16.74 27.17 15.02
CA ILE A 278 -17.96 27.93 15.34
C ILE A 278 -18.06 28.21 16.84
N ALA A 279 -17.82 27.22 17.68
CA ALA A 279 -17.83 27.38 19.13
C ALA A 279 -16.76 28.36 19.63
N SER A 280 -15.60 28.43 18.99
CA SER A 280 -14.51 29.36 19.35
C SER A 280 -14.75 30.77 18.85
N SER A 281 -15.58 30.99 17.83
CA SER A 281 -15.88 32.32 17.26
C SER A 281 -16.97 33.07 18.04
N ALA A 282 -17.46 32.49 19.15
CA ALA A 282 -18.43 33.14 20.09
C ALA A 282 -19.57 33.87 19.36
N MET A 283 -20.27 33.18 18.45
CA MET A 283 -21.43 33.74 17.79
C MET A 283 -22.62 33.79 18.76
N GLY A 284 -23.20 34.96 18.93
CA GLY A 284 -24.42 35.19 19.70
C GLY A 284 -25.52 35.74 18.77
N PHE A 285 -26.75 35.33 19.03
CA PHE A 285 -27.92 35.95 18.42
C PHE A 285 -28.58 36.87 19.45
N ILE A 286 -28.93 38.09 19.05
CA ILE A 286 -29.75 38.99 19.87
C ILE A 286 -31.20 38.67 19.56
N THR A 287 -31.92 38.11 20.56
CA THR A 287 -33.36 37.84 20.48
C THR A 287 -34.14 38.89 21.28
N ASN A 288 -35.19 39.45 20.67
CA ASN A 288 -36.15 40.30 21.39
C ASN A 288 -37.22 39.45 22.08
N THR A 289 -37.37 39.60 23.37
CA THR A 289 -38.34 38.84 24.15
C THR A 289 -39.70 39.54 24.24
N ASP A 290 -39.76 40.83 23.89
CA ASP A 290 -41.02 41.58 23.90
C ASP A 290 -41.85 41.32 22.66
N SER A 291 -43.01 40.67 22.84
CA SER A 291 -44.00 40.34 21.82
C SER A 291 -44.87 41.52 21.34
N ASN A 292 -44.55 42.75 21.72
CA ASN A 292 -45.32 43.96 21.37
C ASN A 292 -44.72 44.76 20.22
N HIS A 293 -44.13 44.09 19.23
CA HIS A 293 -43.52 44.75 18.08
C HIS A 293 -44.44 44.71 16.85
N GLU A 294 -45.70 45.08 16.98
CA GLU A 294 -46.57 45.39 15.84
C GLU A 294 -46.36 46.78 15.24
N GLU A 295 -45.52 47.63 15.88
CA GLU A 295 -45.42 49.06 15.49
C GLU A 295 -44.16 49.47 14.71
N LEU A 296 -43.31 48.54 14.30
CA LEU A 296 -42.12 48.88 13.48
C LEU A 296 -42.17 48.37 12.01
N LEU A 297 -43.39 48.03 11.53
CA LEU A 297 -43.56 47.69 10.11
C LEU A 297 -44.06 48.85 9.26
N ASP A 298 -43.91 50.07 9.70
CA ASP A 298 -44.22 51.21 8.86
C ASP A 298 -42.93 51.86 8.31
N GLY A 299 -42.66 51.57 7.04
CA GLY A 299 -41.73 52.37 6.21
C GLY A 299 -40.39 51.71 5.83
N GLU A 300 -40.41 51.27 4.60
CA GLU A 300 -39.25 51.33 3.66
C GLU A 300 -37.88 50.80 4.14
N ASN A 301 -37.71 49.51 4.39
CA ASN A 301 -36.63 48.67 3.88
C ASN A 301 -36.62 47.27 4.53
N PRO A 302 -37.07 46.23 3.84
CA PRO A 302 -37.01 44.85 4.39
C PRO A 302 -35.62 44.21 4.29
N GLU A 303 -34.57 44.94 3.90
CA GLU A 303 -33.23 44.39 3.64
C GLU A 303 -32.13 44.90 4.55
N ARG A 304 -32.42 45.27 5.79
CA ARG A 304 -31.34 45.45 6.77
C ARG A 304 -31.05 44.14 7.47
N GLU A 305 -30.24 43.30 6.86
CA GLU A 305 -29.46 42.29 7.59
C GLU A 305 -28.52 43.05 8.56
N PHE A 306 -28.87 43.12 9.84
CA PHE A 306 -27.93 43.54 10.87
C PHE A 306 -26.88 42.44 11.09
N VAL A 307 -25.85 42.42 10.28
CA VAL A 307 -24.65 41.64 10.56
C VAL A 307 -23.76 42.49 11.46
N GLU A 308 -23.87 42.29 12.74
CA GLU A 308 -23.00 42.93 13.72
C GLU A 308 -21.84 41.97 14.05
N TYR A 309 -20.63 42.35 13.73
CA TYR A 309 -19.43 41.57 14.06
C TYR A 309 -19.08 41.83 15.54
N PHE A 310 -19.05 40.75 16.33
CA PHE A 310 -18.56 40.79 17.71
C PHE A 310 -17.05 40.62 17.72
N GLU A 311 -16.32 41.62 18.20
CA GLU A 311 -14.90 41.44 18.47
C GLU A 311 -14.74 40.65 19.80
N PRO A 312 -13.82 39.65 19.83
CA PRO A 312 -13.58 38.89 21.07
C PRO A 312 -13.20 39.81 22.24
N GLY A 313 -13.95 39.74 23.35
CA GLY A 313 -13.71 40.57 24.52
C GLY A 313 -14.46 41.90 24.53
N SER A 314 -15.30 42.25 23.55
CA SER A 314 -16.15 43.43 23.62
C SER A 314 -17.34 43.20 24.55
N ILE A 315 -17.61 44.17 25.43
CA ILE A 315 -18.80 44.22 26.27
C ILE A 315 -19.75 45.23 25.64
N LYS A 316 -20.95 44.79 25.23
CA LYS A 316 -21.98 45.68 24.69
C LYS A 316 -23.18 45.75 25.65
N GLU A 317 -23.72 46.94 25.82
CA GLU A 317 -24.96 47.17 26.55
C GLU A 317 -26.14 46.80 25.62
N LEU A 318 -27.04 45.94 26.10
CA LEU A 318 -28.23 45.50 25.37
C LEU A 318 -29.42 46.42 25.70
N ALA A 319 -30.25 46.66 24.70
CA ALA A 319 -31.51 47.39 24.93
C ALA A 319 -32.47 46.57 25.83
N PRO A 320 -33.37 47.24 26.60
CA PRO A 320 -34.38 46.55 27.40
C PRO A 320 -35.21 45.58 26.55
N GLY A 321 -35.34 44.31 27.01
CA GLY A 321 -36.04 43.26 26.29
C GLY A 321 -35.16 42.41 25.31
N GLN A 322 -33.90 42.74 25.12
CA GLN A 322 -32.96 41.96 24.31
C GLN A 322 -32.20 40.96 25.19
N GLN A 323 -32.07 39.76 24.64
CA GLN A 323 -31.26 38.69 25.25
C GLN A 323 -30.26 38.17 24.21
N ILE A 324 -29.02 37.92 24.66
CA ILE A 324 -28.03 37.24 23.83
C ILE A 324 -28.24 35.75 24.04
N GLN A 325 -28.63 35.03 22.99
CA GLN A 325 -28.52 33.58 22.92
C GLN A 325 -27.21 33.21 22.25
N THR A 326 -26.28 32.73 23.04
CA THR A 326 -25.05 32.16 22.51
C THR A 326 -25.33 30.76 21.91
N LEU A 327 -24.94 30.58 20.66
CA LEU A 327 -24.93 29.26 20.05
C LEU A 327 -23.84 28.45 20.76
N ASN A 328 -24.24 27.56 21.65
CA ASN A 328 -23.30 26.65 22.29
C ASN A 328 -23.45 25.24 21.67
N PRO A 329 -22.70 24.93 20.61
CA PRO A 329 -22.81 23.65 19.90
C PRO A 329 -22.09 22.53 20.66
N GLN A 330 -22.37 22.39 21.98
CA GLN A 330 -21.76 21.32 22.78
C GLN A 330 -22.49 19.97 22.66
N ALA A 331 -23.63 19.93 21.98
CA ALA A 331 -24.35 18.68 21.76
C ALA A 331 -23.48 17.72 20.92
N GLY A 332 -23.11 16.56 21.47
CA GLY A 332 -22.40 15.50 20.76
C GLY A 332 -20.89 15.49 20.93
N THR A 333 -20.28 16.37 21.72
CA THR A 333 -18.83 16.33 21.98
C THR A 333 -18.46 15.49 23.22
N ASP A 334 -19.44 15.00 23.96
CA ASP A 334 -19.21 14.07 25.04
C ASP A 334 -18.66 12.75 24.48
N LYS A 335 -17.53 12.27 25.07
CA LYS A 335 -16.90 11.00 24.71
C LYS A 335 -16.29 10.93 23.29
N ILE A 336 -15.87 12.06 22.72
CA ILE A 336 -15.25 12.13 21.41
C ILE A 336 -14.03 11.18 21.30
N THR A 337 -13.23 11.10 22.35
CA THR A 337 -12.03 10.24 22.41
C THR A 337 -12.41 8.76 22.32
N GLU A 338 -13.46 8.32 23.02
CA GLU A 338 -13.94 6.94 22.97
C GLU A 338 -14.44 6.57 21.55
N PHE A 339 -15.11 7.51 20.88
CA PHE A 339 -15.59 7.33 19.51
C PHE A 339 -14.43 7.23 18.52
N TYR A 340 -13.43 8.12 18.63
CA TYR A 340 -12.21 8.06 17.81
C TYR A 340 -11.49 6.72 17.99
N ASP A 341 -11.37 6.26 19.24
CA ASP A 341 -10.72 5.00 19.57
C ASP A 341 -11.45 3.80 18.95
N ALA A 342 -12.77 3.79 19.00
CA ALA A 342 -13.59 2.77 18.37
C ALA A 342 -13.45 2.76 16.83
N CYS A 343 -13.47 3.95 16.20
CA CYS A 343 -13.25 4.07 14.74
C CYS A 343 -11.87 3.57 14.33
N LEU A 344 -10.81 4.01 15.02
CA LEU A 344 -9.44 3.60 14.74
C LEU A 344 -9.23 2.10 14.96
N THR A 345 -9.88 1.51 15.96
CA THR A 345 -9.87 0.07 16.19
C THR A 345 -10.55 -0.69 15.05
N THR A 346 -11.68 -0.19 14.54
CA THR A 346 -12.37 -0.77 13.39
C THR A 346 -11.52 -0.70 12.14
N ILE A 347 -10.90 0.46 11.87
CA ILE A 347 -10.02 0.68 10.72
C ILE A 347 -8.80 -0.26 10.80
N SER A 348 -8.13 -0.31 11.94
CA SER A 348 -6.94 -1.15 12.13
C SER A 348 -7.27 -2.65 11.97
N THR A 349 -8.42 -3.09 12.46
CA THR A 349 -8.90 -4.45 12.28
C THR A 349 -9.15 -4.78 10.81
N GLY A 350 -9.80 -3.87 10.08
CA GLY A 350 -10.07 -4.05 8.65
C GLY A 350 -8.80 -4.04 7.78
N LEU A 351 -7.74 -3.35 8.23
CA LEU A 351 -6.42 -3.36 7.59
C LEU A 351 -5.53 -4.53 8.05
N GLY A 352 -5.92 -5.27 9.09
CA GLY A 352 -5.17 -6.40 9.62
C GLY A 352 -3.86 -6.01 10.34
N ILE A 353 -3.79 -4.81 10.90
CA ILE A 353 -2.62 -4.31 11.64
C ILE A 353 -3.02 -3.83 13.05
N PRO A 354 -2.10 -3.83 14.02
CA PRO A 354 -2.35 -3.26 15.35
C PRO A 354 -2.66 -1.77 15.27
N LYS A 355 -3.59 -1.29 16.09
CA LYS A 355 -3.94 0.13 16.18
C LYS A 355 -2.71 1.00 16.47
N GLN A 356 -1.84 0.56 17.37
CA GLN A 356 -0.60 1.27 17.73
C GLN A 356 0.31 1.50 16.52
N SER A 357 0.41 0.51 15.63
CA SER A 357 1.21 0.64 14.40
C SER A 357 0.58 1.60 13.40
N LEU A 358 -0.77 1.67 13.36
CA LEU A 358 -1.49 2.58 12.48
C LEU A 358 -1.34 4.04 12.90
N ILE A 359 -1.46 4.32 14.21
CA ILE A 359 -1.41 5.69 14.75
C ILE A 359 -0.01 6.09 15.26
N SER A 360 0.95 5.14 15.27
CA SER A 360 2.30 5.34 15.82
C SER A 360 2.30 5.80 17.28
N ASP A 361 1.30 5.37 18.07
CA ASP A 361 1.18 5.70 19.49
C ASP A 361 1.21 4.44 20.34
N THR A 362 2.23 4.36 21.20
CA THR A 362 2.46 3.25 22.13
C THR A 362 2.18 3.61 23.59
N SER A 363 1.70 4.83 23.88
CA SER A 363 1.56 5.37 25.23
C SER A 363 0.62 4.57 26.13
N SER A 364 -0.42 3.97 25.58
CA SER A 364 -1.45 3.21 26.32
C SER A 364 -1.26 1.70 26.29
N ALA A 365 -0.23 1.19 25.57
CA ALA A 365 -0.06 -0.23 25.34
C ALA A 365 0.90 -0.88 26.34
N SER A 366 0.49 -2.01 26.94
CA SER A 366 1.46 -2.82 27.69
C SER A 366 2.47 -3.46 26.73
N TYR A 367 3.73 -3.54 27.16
CA TYR A 367 4.82 -4.14 26.37
C TYR A 367 4.46 -5.54 25.83
N SER A 368 3.89 -6.41 26.67
CA SER A 368 3.54 -7.77 26.28
C SER A 368 2.42 -7.83 25.24
N ALA A 369 1.41 -6.96 25.37
CA ALA A 369 0.30 -6.89 24.40
C ALA A 369 0.80 -6.34 23.06
N SER A 370 1.65 -5.30 23.06
CA SER A 370 2.24 -4.74 21.85
C SER A 370 3.13 -5.76 21.12
N LYS A 371 3.96 -6.51 21.86
CA LYS A 371 4.81 -7.57 21.29
C LYS A 371 3.98 -8.69 20.65
N LEU A 372 2.88 -9.09 21.29
CA LEU A 372 1.98 -10.11 20.74
C LEU A 372 1.27 -9.62 19.47
N ALA A 373 0.72 -8.41 19.50
CA ALA A 373 0.03 -7.81 18.36
C ALA A 373 0.97 -7.60 17.15
N ASP A 374 2.19 -7.12 17.39
CA ASP A 374 3.21 -6.98 16.37
C ASP A 374 3.59 -8.35 15.75
N ARG A 375 3.79 -9.37 16.58
CA ARG A 375 4.08 -10.73 16.09
C ARG A 375 2.96 -11.28 15.20
N MET A 376 1.70 -11.09 15.59
CA MET A 376 0.55 -11.57 14.80
C MET A 376 0.46 -10.87 13.44
N SER A 377 0.68 -9.55 13.38
CA SER A 377 0.65 -8.81 12.11
C SER A 377 1.83 -9.18 11.20
N ARG A 378 3.01 -9.44 11.77
CA ARG A 378 4.21 -9.84 11.02
C ARG A 378 4.05 -11.15 10.25
N GLU A 379 3.32 -12.12 10.78
CA GLU A 379 3.05 -13.36 10.06
C GLU A 379 2.26 -13.11 8.76
N GLY A 380 1.32 -12.16 8.78
CA GLY A 380 0.62 -11.72 7.58
C GLY A 380 1.55 -11.05 6.55
N PHE A 381 2.44 -10.17 7.01
CA PHE A 381 3.42 -9.52 6.14
C PHE A 381 4.48 -10.50 5.60
N LYS A 382 4.90 -11.48 6.39
CA LYS A 382 5.82 -12.54 5.93
C LYS A 382 5.24 -13.34 4.77
N THR A 383 3.94 -13.63 4.83
CA THR A 383 3.25 -14.28 3.71
C THR A 383 3.30 -13.42 2.45
N ARG A 384 3.13 -12.10 2.58
CA ARG A 384 3.24 -11.14 1.47
C ARG A 384 4.68 -11.07 0.92
N SER A 385 5.69 -11.04 1.79
CA SER A 385 7.11 -11.08 1.37
C SER A 385 7.41 -12.36 0.57
N ASN A 386 6.95 -13.52 1.04
CA ASN A 386 7.12 -14.78 0.31
C ASN A 386 6.42 -14.77 -1.06
N LEU A 387 5.26 -14.12 -1.15
CA LEU A 387 4.55 -13.97 -2.40
C LEU A 387 5.28 -13.02 -3.36
N LEU A 388 5.81 -11.89 -2.87
CA LEU A 388 6.66 -10.96 -3.62
C LEU A 388 7.89 -11.69 -4.18
N ILE A 389 8.59 -12.46 -3.34
CA ILE A 389 9.73 -13.27 -3.74
C ILE A 389 9.34 -14.22 -4.86
N SER A 390 8.30 -15.02 -4.67
CA SER A 390 7.92 -16.07 -5.60
C SER A 390 7.37 -15.55 -6.93
N LYS A 391 6.64 -14.42 -6.91
CA LYS A 391 5.97 -13.87 -8.10
C LYS A 391 6.78 -12.82 -8.85
N VAL A 392 7.71 -12.13 -8.17
CA VAL A 392 8.46 -11.01 -8.76
C VAL A 392 9.96 -11.23 -8.70
N LEU A 393 10.54 -11.34 -7.49
CA LEU A 393 11.99 -11.30 -7.35
C LEU A 393 12.68 -12.53 -7.94
N LYS A 394 12.18 -13.74 -7.65
CA LYS A 394 12.73 -14.97 -8.18
C LYS A 394 12.64 -15.06 -9.71
N PRO A 395 11.53 -14.71 -10.37
CA PRO A 395 11.47 -14.63 -11.84
C PRO A 395 12.44 -13.60 -12.44
N ILE A 396 12.59 -12.41 -11.82
CA ILE A 396 13.57 -11.40 -12.29
C ILE A 396 14.99 -11.94 -12.20
N TYR A 397 15.37 -12.53 -11.06
CA TYR A 397 16.69 -13.15 -10.91
C TYR A 397 16.94 -14.26 -11.93
N ARG A 398 15.98 -15.14 -12.16
CA ARG A 398 16.10 -16.21 -13.17
C ARG A 398 16.28 -15.67 -14.59
N GLU A 399 15.56 -14.60 -14.92
CA GLU A 399 15.71 -13.97 -16.24
C GLU A 399 17.06 -13.26 -16.38
N PHE A 400 17.54 -12.61 -15.31
CA PHE A 400 18.90 -12.06 -15.25
C PHE A 400 19.95 -13.14 -15.47
N ILE A 401 19.88 -14.29 -14.79
CA ILE A 401 20.83 -15.39 -14.96
C ILE A 401 20.84 -15.91 -16.40
N LYS A 402 19.69 -16.02 -17.06
CA LYS A 402 19.66 -16.41 -18.49
C LYS A 402 20.48 -15.45 -19.35
N ARG A 403 20.39 -14.15 -19.09
CA ARG A 403 21.14 -13.14 -19.83
C ARG A 403 22.62 -13.23 -19.56
N VAL A 404 23.02 -13.31 -18.29
CA VAL A 404 24.42 -13.45 -17.89
C VAL A 404 25.07 -14.71 -18.48
N MET A 405 24.33 -15.81 -18.54
CA MET A 405 24.83 -17.04 -19.17
C MET A 405 25.05 -16.88 -20.68
N VAL A 406 24.33 -16.00 -21.35
CA VAL A 406 24.53 -15.74 -22.80
C VAL A 406 25.68 -14.76 -23.02
N SER A 407 25.79 -13.72 -22.18
CA SER A 407 26.75 -12.61 -22.38
C SER A 407 28.11 -12.87 -21.73
N GLU A 408 28.13 -13.11 -20.43
CA GLU A 408 29.36 -13.09 -19.62
C GLU A 408 29.87 -14.50 -19.24
N LEU A 409 28.95 -15.43 -19.03
CA LEU A 409 29.26 -16.78 -18.57
C LEU A 409 28.90 -17.82 -19.66
N SER A 410 29.24 -17.55 -20.90
CA SER A 410 28.92 -18.40 -22.06
C SER A 410 29.56 -19.80 -22.03
N ASN A 411 30.52 -20.03 -21.13
CA ASN A 411 31.11 -21.34 -20.83
C ASN A 411 30.18 -22.24 -19.99
N LEU A 412 29.13 -21.69 -19.36
CA LEU A 412 28.19 -22.48 -18.58
C LEU A 412 27.12 -23.11 -19.50
N SER A 413 26.81 -24.38 -19.27
CA SER A 413 25.78 -25.08 -20.04
C SER A 413 24.38 -24.75 -19.56
N PHE A 414 23.47 -24.43 -20.49
CA PHE A 414 22.03 -24.23 -20.20
C PHE A 414 21.34 -25.47 -19.63
N THR A 415 21.91 -26.67 -19.79
CA THR A 415 21.39 -27.88 -19.13
C THR A 415 21.42 -27.80 -17.63
N ASN A 416 22.32 -27.00 -17.05
CA ASN A 416 22.47 -26.80 -15.62
C ASN A 416 21.76 -25.53 -15.11
N PHE A 417 20.93 -24.89 -15.96
CA PHE A 417 20.29 -23.63 -15.64
C PHE A 417 19.53 -23.63 -14.28
N GLU A 418 18.80 -24.70 -13.97
CA GLU A 418 18.06 -24.80 -12.70
C GLU A 418 19.00 -24.75 -11.49
N ASN A 419 20.14 -25.43 -11.56
CA ASN A 419 21.14 -25.44 -10.49
C ASN A 419 21.86 -24.09 -10.37
N ILE A 420 22.20 -23.45 -11.50
CA ILE A 420 22.88 -22.15 -11.53
C ILE A 420 21.97 -21.03 -11.05
N SER A 421 20.68 -21.07 -11.43
CA SER A 421 19.69 -20.05 -11.06
C SER A 421 19.12 -20.22 -9.65
N ASN A 422 19.66 -21.14 -8.85
CA ASN A 422 19.24 -21.29 -7.46
C ASN A 422 19.72 -20.09 -6.64
N CYS A 423 18.85 -19.58 -5.77
CA CYS A 423 19.14 -18.43 -4.92
C CYS A 423 18.35 -18.47 -3.60
N THR A 424 18.89 -17.85 -2.59
CA THR A 424 18.24 -17.64 -1.30
C THR A 424 17.85 -16.17 -1.18
N PHE A 425 16.71 -15.91 -0.53
CA PHE A 425 16.22 -14.55 -0.27
C PHE A 425 16.30 -14.26 1.21
N ILE A 426 16.97 -13.17 1.56
CA ILE A 426 17.07 -12.67 2.94
C ILE A 426 16.03 -11.57 3.10
N THR A 427 14.99 -11.86 3.86
CA THR A 427 13.89 -10.91 4.12
C THR A 427 14.27 -9.91 5.20
N VAL A 428 13.44 -8.87 5.34
CA VAL A 428 13.62 -7.78 6.31
C VAL A 428 13.87 -8.32 7.71
N LYS A 429 14.93 -7.80 8.34
CA LYS A 429 15.31 -8.11 9.71
C LYS A 429 14.21 -7.69 10.69
N GLN A 430 13.88 -8.56 11.61
CA GLN A 430 13.02 -8.20 12.74
C GLN A 430 13.80 -7.30 13.71
N ILE A 431 13.31 -6.10 13.95
CA ILE A 431 13.85 -5.24 15.01
C ILE A 431 13.38 -5.82 16.35
N SER A 432 14.34 -6.22 17.18
CA SER A 432 14.04 -6.70 18.52
C SER A 432 13.59 -5.55 19.43
N LEU A 433 12.52 -5.74 20.17
CA LEU A 433 12.06 -4.79 21.20
C LEU A 433 12.87 -4.94 22.51
N ASP A 434 13.48 -6.08 22.75
CA ASP A 434 14.36 -6.36 23.89
C ASP A 434 15.56 -7.20 23.41
N PRO A 435 16.59 -6.56 22.85
CA PRO A 435 17.71 -7.26 22.23
C PRO A 435 18.43 -8.22 23.19
N LEU A 436 18.49 -7.88 24.48
CA LEU A 436 19.17 -8.71 25.46
C LEU A 436 18.44 -10.03 25.71
N LYS A 437 17.12 -9.97 25.92
CA LYS A 437 16.30 -11.20 26.13
C LYS A 437 16.24 -12.05 24.89
N ASP A 438 16.13 -11.44 23.71
CA ASP A 438 16.09 -12.16 22.44
C ASP A 438 17.45 -12.83 22.18
N ALA A 439 18.59 -12.16 22.47
CA ALA A 439 19.92 -12.77 22.38
C ALA A 439 20.10 -13.92 23.37
N GLN A 440 19.64 -13.80 24.60
CA GLN A 440 19.64 -14.87 25.58
C GLN A 440 18.81 -16.07 25.14
N TYR A 441 17.63 -15.83 24.58
CA TYR A 441 16.76 -16.87 24.02
C TYR A 441 17.44 -17.63 22.88
N GLU A 442 18.07 -16.91 21.93
CA GLU A 442 18.83 -17.53 20.83
C GLU A 442 20.03 -18.34 21.35
N GLN A 443 20.74 -17.83 22.36
CA GLN A 443 21.83 -18.55 23.00
C GLN A 443 21.36 -19.87 23.64
N VAL A 444 20.19 -19.87 24.30
CA VAL A 444 19.62 -21.09 24.88
C VAL A 444 19.26 -22.08 23.77
N LEU A 445 18.61 -21.65 22.69
CA LEU A 445 18.27 -22.53 21.56
C LEU A 445 19.52 -23.13 20.91
N GLN A 446 20.61 -22.37 20.80
CA GLN A 446 21.89 -22.83 20.28
C GLN A 446 22.51 -23.85 21.23
N THR A 447 22.50 -23.60 22.53
CA THR A 447 23.05 -24.53 23.55
C THR A 447 22.30 -25.87 23.57
N LEU A 448 20.98 -25.84 23.36
CA LEU A 448 20.15 -27.01 23.23
C LEU A 448 20.31 -27.77 21.89
N GLY A 449 21.08 -27.21 20.94
CA GLY A 449 21.28 -27.82 19.63
C GLY A 449 20.05 -27.71 18.71
N VAL A 450 19.03 -26.92 19.07
CA VAL A 450 17.80 -26.74 18.29
C VAL A 450 18.03 -25.79 17.10
N LYS A 451 18.97 -24.83 17.25
CA LYS A 451 19.26 -23.79 16.25
C LYS A 451 20.76 -23.65 16.01
N SER A 452 21.17 -23.63 14.76
CA SER A 452 22.59 -23.44 14.41
C SER A 452 22.98 -21.97 14.42
N LYS A 453 24.30 -21.65 14.59
CA LYS A 453 24.83 -20.29 14.44
C LYS A 453 24.46 -19.69 13.08
N SER A 454 24.59 -20.47 12.01
CA SER A 454 24.25 -20.04 10.66
C SER A 454 22.76 -19.66 10.53
N GLN A 455 21.88 -20.35 11.24
CA GLN A 455 20.45 -20.01 11.21
C GLN A 455 20.15 -18.75 12.00
N ILE A 456 20.81 -18.54 13.14
CA ILE A 456 20.71 -17.28 13.91
C ILE A 456 21.15 -16.11 13.07
N ILE A 457 22.29 -16.24 12.36
CA ILE A 457 22.84 -15.20 11.48
C ILE A 457 21.85 -14.87 10.36
N ARG A 458 21.23 -15.89 9.72
CA ARG A 458 20.19 -15.66 8.68
C ARG A 458 18.96 -14.97 9.23
N ASP A 459 18.49 -15.37 10.41
CA ASP A 459 17.31 -14.75 11.06
C ASP A 459 17.59 -13.30 11.47
N LEU A 460 18.88 -12.95 11.67
CA LEU A 460 19.33 -11.57 11.84
C LEU A 460 19.51 -10.80 10.53
N GLY A 461 19.22 -11.41 9.38
CA GLY A 461 19.33 -10.78 8.07
C GLY A 461 20.75 -10.66 7.51
N GLN A 462 21.68 -11.50 8.01
CA GLN A 462 23.07 -11.53 7.56
C GLN A 462 23.39 -12.86 6.87
N GLU A 463 24.41 -12.87 6.01
CA GLU A 463 24.88 -14.08 5.36
C GLU A 463 25.93 -14.77 6.26
N PRO A 464 25.72 -16.06 6.62
CA PRO A 464 26.64 -16.77 7.51
C PRO A 464 28.08 -16.83 7.02
N ASN A 465 28.28 -17.02 5.72
CA ASN A 465 29.63 -17.13 5.17
C ASN A 465 30.40 -15.82 5.30
N THR A 466 29.75 -14.68 4.99
CA THR A 466 30.35 -13.34 5.14
C THR A 466 30.72 -13.08 6.60
N VAL A 467 29.81 -13.37 7.54
CA VAL A 467 30.08 -13.18 8.98
C VAL A 467 31.22 -14.07 9.46
N PHE A 468 31.28 -15.34 9.01
CA PHE A 468 32.37 -16.23 9.40
C PHE A 468 33.72 -15.81 8.78
N GLU A 469 33.75 -15.26 7.58
CA GLU A 469 34.97 -14.70 6.97
C GLU A 469 35.44 -13.44 7.68
N GLU A 470 34.52 -12.54 8.05
CA GLU A 470 34.83 -11.35 8.86
C GLU A 470 35.42 -11.74 10.22
N LEU A 471 34.77 -12.68 10.92
CA LEU A 471 35.26 -13.19 12.20
C LEU A 471 36.66 -13.85 12.08
N LYS A 472 36.95 -14.54 10.97
CA LYS A 472 38.28 -15.09 10.72
C LYS A 472 39.33 -13.98 10.53
N ARG A 473 39.03 -12.95 9.72
CA ARG A 473 39.91 -11.81 9.50
C ARG A 473 40.18 -11.08 10.81
N GLU A 474 39.15 -10.83 11.61
CA GLU A 474 39.29 -10.19 12.93
C GLU A 474 40.17 -11.03 13.86
N ALA A 475 39.99 -12.35 13.86
CA ALA A 475 40.83 -13.25 14.66
C ALA A 475 42.28 -13.28 14.18
N GLU A 476 42.55 -13.10 12.90
CA GLU A 476 43.91 -12.99 12.33
C GLU A 476 44.56 -11.65 12.70
N ILE A 477 43.80 -10.54 12.63
CA ILE A 477 44.26 -9.21 13.02
C ILE A 477 44.65 -9.19 14.52
N ASN A 478 43.75 -9.70 15.37
CA ASN A 478 44.00 -9.75 16.82
C ASN A 478 45.20 -10.62 17.17
N LYS A 479 45.48 -11.73 16.45
CA LYS A 479 46.67 -12.53 16.62
C LYS A 479 47.96 -11.79 16.23
N THR A 480 47.89 -10.94 15.20
CA THR A 480 49.03 -10.12 14.78
C THR A 480 49.31 -8.97 15.75
N GLU A 481 48.30 -8.42 16.39
CA GLU A 481 48.43 -7.41 17.44
C GLU A 481 49.04 -8.01 18.72
N ASP A 482 48.54 -9.17 19.20
CA ASP A 482 49.06 -9.89 20.34
C ASP A 482 50.55 -10.29 20.16
N THR A 483 50.94 -10.69 18.92
CA THR A 483 52.35 -10.99 18.63
C THR A 483 53.23 -9.75 18.56
N ASN A 484 52.73 -8.59 18.16
CA ASN A 484 53.47 -7.34 18.17
C ASN A 484 53.63 -6.76 19.59
N GLU A 485 52.64 -6.92 20.47
CA GLU A 485 52.75 -6.51 21.88
C GLU A 485 53.75 -7.39 22.65
N GLN A 486 53.78 -8.70 22.41
CA GLN A 486 54.80 -9.60 23.01
C GLN A 486 56.19 -9.38 22.44
N GLY A 487 56.30 -8.94 21.17
CA GLY A 487 57.59 -8.56 20.56
C GLY A 487 58.16 -7.25 21.12
N SER A 488 57.30 -6.30 21.51
CA SER A 488 57.73 -5.02 22.09
C SER A 488 58.12 -5.12 23.58
N SER A 489 57.47 -5.99 24.35
CA SER A 489 57.82 -6.22 25.76
C SER A 489 59.11 -7.03 25.96
N ASN A 490 59.59 -7.81 24.98
CA ASN A 490 60.88 -8.54 25.06
C ASN A 490 62.10 -7.68 24.70
N ASN A 491 61.91 -6.51 24.07
CA ASN A 491 63.02 -5.59 23.74
C ASN A 491 63.34 -4.59 24.86
N GLU A 492 62.51 -4.43 25.87
CA GLU A 492 62.78 -3.54 27.00
C GLU A 492 63.56 -4.18 28.17
N ILE A 493 63.82 -5.52 28.15
CA ILE A 493 64.51 -6.24 29.23
C ILE A 493 66.03 -6.35 29.00
N GLN A 494 66.61 -5.81 27.90
CA GLN A 494 68.05 -5.90 27.62
C GLN A 494 68.79 -4.55 27.65
N GLN A 495 68.52 -3.60 28.54
CA GLN A 495 69.42 -2.50 28.85
C GLN A 495 69.57 -2.33 30.37
N LYS A 496 70.47 -3.13 30.91
CA LYS A 496 71.06 -2.91 32.22
C LYS A 496 72.35 -2.06 32.03
N PRO A 497 72.51 -0.89 32.61
CA PRO A 497 73.81 -0.23 32.67
C PRO A 497 74.56 -0.82 33.85
N GLU A 498 75.71 -1.32 33.51
CA GLU A 498 76.83 -1.54 34.48
C GLU A 498 77.37 -0.21 34.93
N THR A 499 77.87 -0.29 36.19
CA THR A 499 78.94 0.43 36.80
C THR A 499 78.68 1.83 37.36
N GLY A 500 79.08 1.93 38.59
CA GLY A 500 79.98 2.93 39.09
C GLY A 500 79.94 3.06 40.60
N ASP A 501 80.98 2.51 41.16
CA ASP A 501 81.42 2.66 42.54
C ASP A 501 81.49 4.11 42.99
N ASP A 502 81.48 4.23 44.28
CA ASP A 502 82.24 5.11 45.16
C ASP A 502 81.52 6.17 46.00
N VAL A 503 81.56 5.88 47.29
CA VAL A 503 82.18 6.61 48.42
C VAL A 503 81.39 7.76 49.06
N ASN A 504 81.29 7.57 50.42
CA ASN A 504 81.26 8.55 51.54
C ASN A 504 80.05 9.48 51.71
N GLU A 505 79.38 9.42 52.69
CA GLU A 505 79.38 9.77 54.12
C GLU A 505 78.01 9.49 54.75
#